data_1add7f02ce87aeb6746b7458165bdf81
#
_entry.id   1add7f02ce87aeb6746b7458165bdf81
#
_cell.length_a   1.000
_cell.length_b   1.000
_cell.length_c   1.000
_cell.angle_alpha   90.00
_cell.angle_beta   90.00
_cell.angle_gamma   90.00
#
_symmetry.space_group_name_H-M   'P 1'
#
loop_
_entity.id
_entity.type
_entity.pdbx_description
1 polymer ?
#
loop_
_entity_poly.entity_id
_entity_poly.type
_entity_poly.pdbx_seq_one_letter_code
_entity_poly.pdbx_strand_id
1 'polypeptide(L)'
;MDQHQLSRFNFFKGFVDTEKKGLEIGPLTKPTFSRELGYNIQSLDVADTATMRELFAEDPNIDVDEIVPTDWVWKGGPYTSVKGIPKDFDYVVSAHTIEHSLDVIQFLKDTSDLLADGGLLMLVVPDKRRTFDFYRNLTTLGDVLMAHKYPEAWEMRARIDELEFASFLEGLASWFQPQANVAELRKVRPERVRTEDKLIELLLEMPEWEKEKGYRDAHRWVFEPMSLRRIIVALTRLGIVEFETVSTVDGLGYEFMMVLRKGAPAEPERLDLERYFESFVPPEHAVTGWRKIFDKGTLRDFLVPKLVHFIYFPRRVAGRLKRALMGSS
;
A
#
# COMPACT_ATOMS: atom_id res chain seq x y z
N MET A 1 -24.14 2.93 -0.46
CA MET A 1 -22.79 2.81 0.15
C MET A 1 -22.83 1.81 1.30
N ASP A 2 -21.91 0.87 1.34
CA ASP A 2 -21.71 -0.01 2.49
C ASP A 2 -20.98 0.73 3.63
N GLN A 3 -20.74 0.05 4.78
CA GLN A 3 -20.11 0.69 5.94
C GLN A 3 -18.66 1.13 5.68
N HIS A 4 -17.92 0.39 4.85
CA HIS A 4 -16.55 0.73 4.48
C HIS A 4 -16.51 1.97 3.58
N GLN A 5 -17.35 1.98 2.53
CA GLN A 5 -17.49 3.15 1.67
C GLN A 5 -17.90 4.40 2.47
N LEU A 6 -18.86 4.26 3.40
CA LEU A 6 -19.30 5.36 4.25
C LEU A 6 -18.17 5.87 5.18
N SER A 7 -17.33 4.97 5.70
CA SER A 7 -16.17 5.33 6.51
C SER A 7 -15.15 6.12 5.69
N ARG A 8 -14.78 5.62 4.49
CA ARG A 8 -13.88 6.29 3.55
C ARG A 8 -14.39 7.68 3.18
N PHE A 9 -15.64 7.74 2.73
CA PHE A 9 -16.30 8.99 2.38
C PHE A 9 -16.30 10.00 3.54
N ASN A 10 -16.72 9.59 4.74
CA ASN A 10 -16.77 10.46 5.91
C ASN A 10 -15.41 11.02 6.31
N PHE A 11 -14.35 10.26 6.13
CA PHE A 11 -13.00 10.72 6.40
C PHE A 11 -12.51 11.69 5.31
N PHE A 12 -12.60 11.29 4.03
CA PHE A 12 -12.00 12.05 2.94
C PHE A 12 -12.79 13.31 2.56
N LYS A 13 -14.10 13.35 2.75
CA LYS A 13 -14.91 14.55 2.47
C LYS A 13 -14.49 15.81 3.26
N GLY A 14 -13.75 15.65 4.35
CA GLY A 14 -13.18 16.78 5.10
C GLY A 14 -11.99 17.47 4.40
N PHE A 15 -11.46 16.88 3.32
CA PHE A 15 -10.30 17.39 2.60
C PHE A 15 -10.64 17.99 1.23
N VAL A 16 -11.79 17.67 0.66
CA VAL A 16 -12.21 18.10 -0.66
C VAL A 16 -13.70 18.47 -0.68
N ASP A 17 -14.07 19.34 -1.59
CA ASP A 17 -15.46 19.69 -1.89
C ASP A 17 -15.88 19.20 -3.28
N THR A 18 -17.13 19.38 -3.64
CA THR A 18 -17.73 18.90 -4.89
C THR A 18 -17.21 19.61 -6.14
N GLU A 19 -16.69 20.84 -5.99
CA GLU A 19 -16.18 21.63 -7.10
C GLU A 19 -14.75 21.19 -7.52
N LYS A 20 -14.04 20.48 -6.63
CA LYS A 20 -12.71 20.00 -6.85
C LYS A 20 -12.69 18.87 -7.88
N LYS A 21 -11.72 18.93 -8.79
CA LYS A 21 -11.52 17.97 -9.86
C LYS A 21 -10.82 16.73 -9.32
N GLY A 22 -11.50 15.59 -9.30
CA GLY A 22 -11.01 14.34 -8.76
C GLY A 22 -10.77 13.28 -9.82
N LEU A 23 -9.91 12.33 -9.48
CA LEU A 23 -9.72 11.06 -10.18
C LEU A 23 -9.76 9.93 -9.17
N GLU A 24 -10.48 8.84 -9.45
CA GLU A 24 -10.38 7.59 -8.69
C GLU A 24 -9.81 6.48 -9.54
N ILE A 25 -8.80 5.78 -9.01
CA ILE A 25 -8.10 4.70 -9.70
C ILE A 25 -8.70 3.37 -9.24
N GLY A 26 -9.23 2.59 -10.18
CA GLY A 26 -9.79 1.27 -9.93
C GLY A 26 -11.03 1.25 -9.01
N PRO A 27 -12.04 2.11 -9.20
CA PRO A 27 -13.19 2.17 -8.27
C PRO A 27 -14.08 0.92 -8.31
N LEU A 28 -14.06 0.16 -9.39
CA LEU A 28 -14.90 -0.98 -9.69
C LEU A 28 -16.38 -0.68 -9.36
N THR A 29 -16.96 -1.27 -8.32
CA THR A 29 -18.35 -1.04 -7.87
C THR A 29 -18.43 -0.20 -6.57
N LYS A 30 -17.29 0.17 -5.97
CA LYS A 30 -17.24 0.79 -4.65
C LYS A 30 -16.44 2.10 -4.63
N PRO A 31 -16.88 3.12 -5.40
CA PRO A 31 -16.19 4.39 -5.41
C PRO A 31 -16.23 5.06 -4.03
N THR A 32 -15.18 5.78 -3.70
CA THR A 32 -15.10 6.61 -2.48
C THR A 32 -15.96 7.86 -2.62
N PHE A 33 -15.90 8.48 -3.79
CA PHE A 33 -16.75 9.60 -4.18
C PHE A 33 -17.55 9.22 -5.42
N SER A 34 -18.77 9.73 -5.54
CA SER A 34 -19.58 9.46 -6.73
C SER A 34 -20.12 10.75 -7.36
N ARG A 35 -20.35 10.71 -8.66
CA ARG A 35 -21.00 11.79 -9.41
C ARG A 35 -22.45 12.01 -8.97
N GLU A 36 -23.10 10.95 -8.51
CA GLU A 36 -24.47 11.01 -7.97
C GLU A 36 -24.56 11.85 -6.70
N LEU A 37 -23.46 11.91 -5.93
CA LEU A 37 -23.33 12.80 -4.76
C LEU A 37 -22.86 14.21 -5.13
N GLY A 38 -22.77 14.52 -6.43
CA GLY A 38 -22.37 15.83 -6.94
C GLY A 38 -20.88 16.07 -7.04
N TYR A 39 -20.03 15.07 -6.83
CA TYR A 39 -18.57 15.23 -6.97
C TYR A 39 -18.13 15.27 -8.43
N ASN A 40 -17.23 16.20 -8.77
CA ASN A 40 -16.57 16.30 -10.06
C ASN A 40 -15.42 15.29 -10.13
N ILE A 41 -15.74 14.01 -10.26
CA ILE A 41 -14.77 12.91 -10.24
C ILE A 41 -14.80 12.09 -11.52
N GLN A 42 -13.61 11.73 -11.99
CA GLN A 42 -13.39 10.83 -13.12
C GLN A 42 -12.82 9.51 -12.63
N SER A 43 -12.86 8.48 -13.45
CA SER A 43 -12.31 7.15 -13.15
C SER A 43 -11.25 6.73 -14.15
N LEU A 44 -10.20 6.09 -13.63
CA LEU A 44 -9.13 5.43 -14.40
C LEU A 44 -9.15 3.93 -14.08
N ASP A 45 -9.26 3.08 -15.08
CA ASP A 45 -9.22 1.64 -14.88
C ASP A 45 -8.44 0.93 -16.01
N VAL A 46 -8.19 -0.37 -15.86
CA VAL A 46 -7.41 -1.21 -16.82
C VAL A 46 -8.16 -1.51 -18.11
N ALA A 47 -9.49 -1.38 -18.10
CA ALA A 47 -10.34 -1.62 -19.26
C ALA A 47 -11.53 -0.64 -19.28
N ASP A 48 -12.20 -0.54 -20.43
CA ASP A 48 -13.45 0.19 -20.52
C ASP A 48 -14.59 -0.52 -19.78
N THR A 49 -15.66 0.20 -19.50
CA THR A 49 -16.80 -0.29 -18.71
C THR A 49 -17.42 -1.57 -19.26
N ALA A 50 -17.50 -1.72 -20.59
CA ALA A 50 -18.08 -2.91 -21.20
C ALA A 50 -17.20 -4.14 -20.94
N THR A 51 -15.90 -3.99 -21.19
CA THR A 51 -14.90 -5.03 -20.91
C THR A 51 -14.84 -5.36 -19.40
N MET A 52 -14.93 -4.37 -18.52
CA MET A 52 -14.99 -4.62 -17.08
C MET A 52 -16.20 -5.46 -16.69
N ARG A 53 -17.39 -5.15 -17.25
CA ARG A 53 -18.60 -5.95 -17.02
C ARG A 53 -18.46 -7.39 -17.50
N GLU A 54 -17.80 -7.60 -18.64
CA GLU A 54 -17.53 -8.96 -19.15
C GLU A 54 -16.55 -9.73 -18.25
N LEU A 55 -15.49 -9.08 -17.79
CA LEU A 55 -14.48 -9.68 -16.91
C LEU A 55 -15.06 -10.16 -15.58
N PHE A 56 -16.01 -9.44 -15.03
CA PHE A 56 -16.62 -9.72 -13.72
C PHE A 56 -18.01 -10.37 -13.81
N ALA A 57 -18.47 -10.75 -15.02
CA ALA A 57 -19.82 -11.29 -15.23
C ALA A 57 -20.11 -12.57 -14.43
N GLU A 58 -19.09 -13.36 -14.14
CA GLU A 58 -19.22 -14.62 -13.41
C GLU A 58 -18.82 -14.51 -11.91
N ASP A 59 -18.40 -13.33 -11.45
CA ASP A 59 -18.07 -13.12 -10.02
C ASP A 59 -19.36 -12.86 -9.23
N PRO A 60 -19.76 -13.78 -8.32
CA PRO A 60 -21.00 -13.63 -7.56
C PRO A 60 -20.99 -12.47 -6.55
N ASN A 61 -19.82 -11.88 -6.29
CA ASN A 61 -19.66 -10.77 -5.35
C ASN A 61 -19.72 -9.40 -6.04
N ILE A 62 -19.77 -9.36 -7.37
CA ILE A 62 -19.76 -8.13 -8.17
C ILE A 62 -21.10 -7.97 -8.90
N ASP A 63 -21.82 -6.91 -8.56
CA ASP A 63 -22.94 -6.47 -9.39
C ASP A 63 -22.40 -5.66 -10.57
N VAL A 64 -22.42 -6.25 -11.76
CA VAL A 64 -21.85 -5.64 -12.96
C VAL A 64 -22.57 -4.35 -13.39
N ASP A 65 -23.82 -4.15 -12.97
CA ASP A 65 -24.57 -2.94 -13.25
C ASP A 65 -24.11 -1.76 -12.36
N GLU A 66 -23.51 -2.04 -11.21
CA GLU A 66 -22.92 -1.04 -10.30
C GLU A 66 -21.47 -0.65 -10.69
N ILE A 67 -20.89 -1.27 -11.73
CA ILE A 67 -19.53 -0.91 -12.19
C ILE A 67 -19.50 0.55 -12.63
N VAL A 68 -18.63 1.33 -11.98
CA VAL A 68 -18.43 2.75 -12.28
C VAL A 68 -17.98 2.93 -13.72
N PRO A 69 -18.60 3.84 -14.50
CA PRO A 69 -18.18 4.12 -15.86
C PRO A 69 -16.72 4.57 -15.92
N THR A 70 -15.90 3.89 -16.73
CA THR A 70 -14.49 4.20 -16.95
C THR A 70 -14.32 5.37 -17.89
N ASP A 71 -13.71 6.47 -17.45
CA ASP A 71 -13.39 7.61 -18.30
C ASP A 71 -12.05 7.45 -19.01
N TRP A 72 -11.09 6.85 -18.33
CA TRP A 72 -9.71 6.70 -18.80
C TRP A 72 -9.28 5.25 -18.71
N VAL A 73 -8.84 4.67 -19.83
CA VAL A 73 -8.35 3.30 -19.89
C VAL A 73 -6.82 3.29 -19.85
N TRP A 74 -6.25 2.69 -18.81
CA TRP A 74 -4.82 2.51 -18.65
C TRP A 74 -4.40 1.09 -19.08
N LYS A 75 -3.41 1.01 -19.95
CA LYS A 75 -2.91 -0.28 -20.51
C LYS A 75 -1.44 -0.52 -20.17
N GLY A 76 -0.98 0.02 -19.04
CA GLY A 76 0.41 -0.07 -18.60
C GLY A 76 1.22 1.19 -18.89
N GLY A 77 2.42 1.25 -18.31
CA GLY A 77 3.28 2.43 -18.33
C GLY A 77 2.82 3.52 -17.36
N PRO A 78 3.38 4.73 -17.46
CA PRO A 78 2.96 5.86 -16.62
C PRO A 78 1.50 6.22 -16.86
N TYR A 79 0.76 6.60 -15.80
CA TYR A 79 -0.65 7.04 -15.95
C TYR A 79 -0.80 8.22 -16.90
N THR A 80 0.20 9.10 -16.94
CA THR A 80 0.25 10.24 -17.87
C THR A 80 0.39 9.86 -19.34
N SER A 81 0.65 8.59 -19.66
CA SER A 81 0.67 8.07 -21.04
C SER A 81 -0.74 7.86 -21.60
N VAL A 82 -1.77 7.85 -20.77
CA VAL A 82 -3.16 7.76 -21.20
C VAL A 82 -3.51 9.02 -21.98
N LYS A 83 -3.86 8.83 -23.25
CA LYS A 83 -4.08 9.95 -24.18
C LYS A 83 -5.22 10.85 -23.70
N GLY A 84 -4.90 12.11 -23.45
CA GLY A 84 -5.88 13.13 -23.06
C GLY A 84 -6.21 13.19 -21.59
N ILE A 85 -5.63 12.32 -20.75
CA ILE A 85 -5.84 12.38 -19.32
C ILE A 85 -5.33 13.73 -18.77
N PRO A 86 -6.13 14.42 -17.93
CA PRO A 86 -5.69 15.65 -17.29
C PRO A 86 -4.52 15.43 -16.32
N LYS A 87 -3.73 16.49 -16.08
CA LYS A 87 -2.59 16.49 -15.16
C LYS A 87 -2.71 17.60 -14.11
N ASP A 88 -3.94 17.93 -13.78
CA ASP A 88 -4.31 19.04 -12.91
C ASP A 88 -5.44 18.66 -11.96
N PHE A 89 -5.46 17.39 -11.53
CA PHE A 89 -6.44 16.93 -10.56
C PHE A 89 -6.14 17.57 -9.19
N ASP A 90 -7.16 18.10 -8.53
CA ASP A 90 -7.06 18.58 -7.15
C ASP A 90 -6.86 17.43 -6.18
N TYR A 91 -7.40 16.24 -6.52
CA TYR A 91 -7.20 15.04 -5.73
C TYR A 91 -7.26 13.77 -6.60
N VAL A 92 -6.50 12.77 -6.16
CA VAL A 92 -6.54 11.38 -6.67
C VAL A 92 -6.90 10.45 -5.52
N VAL A 93 -7.88 9.57 -5.72
CA VAL A 93 -8.23 8.51 -4.77
C VAL A 93 -7.73 7.18 -5.32
N SER A 94 -7.18 6.36 -4.46
CA SER A 94 -6.77 5.00 -4.79
C SER A 94 -7.11 4.09 -3.61
N ALA A 95 -8.09 3.22 -3.81
CA ALA A 95 -8.55 2.29 -2.79
C ALA A 95 -8.20 0.86 -3.22
N HIS A 96 -7.46 0.15 -2.35
CA HIS A 96 -7.02 -1.22 -2.60
C HIS A 96 -6.31 -1.40 -3.96
N THR A 97 -5.35 -0.52 -4.25
CA THR A 97 -4.60 -0.53 -5.53
C THR A 97 -3.08 -0.53 -5.31
N ILE A 98 -2.58 0.26 -4.34
CA ILE A 98 -1.14 0.38 -4.12
C ILE A 98 -0.49 -0.96 -3.75
N GLU A 99 -1.20 -1.81 -3.03
CA GLU A 99 -0.73 -3.15 -2.65
C GLU A 99 -0.57 -4.09 -3.85
N HIS A 100 -1.27 -3.82 -4.95
CA HIS A 100 -1.19 -4.56 -6.21
C HIS A 100 -0.19 -3.96 -7.20
N SER A 101 0.34 -2.77 -6.94
CA SER A 101 1.29 -2.11 -7.84
C SER A 101 2.58 -2.94 -7.97
N LEU A 102 3.19 -2.94 -9.16
CA LEU A 102 4.50 -3.58 -9.36
C LEU A 102 5.62 -2.80 -8.67
N ASP A 103 5.45 -1.49 -8.54
CA ASP A 103 6.45 -0.56 -8.04
C ASP A 103 5.77 0.62 -7.32
N VAL A 104 5.92 0.67 -6.00
CA VAL A 104 5.35 1.73 -5.15
C VAL A 104 5.93 3.10 -5.50
N ILE A 105 7.21 3.19 -5.84
CA ILE A 105 7.84 4.46 -6.21
C ILE A 105 7.23 4.97 -7.52
N GLN A 106 7.09 4.10 -8.51
CA GLN A 106 6.48 4.47 -9.78
C GLN A 106 5.01 4.86 -9.60
N PHE A 107 4.25 4.10 -8.81
CA PHE A 107 2.87 4.44 -8.47
C PHE A 107 2.75 5.84 -7.84
N LEU A 108 3.62 6.17 -6.87
CA LEU A 108 3.62 7.49 -6.23
C LEU A 108 4.01 8.60 -7.21
N LYS A 109 4.97 8.38 -8.09
CA LYS A 109 5.35 9.33 -9.14
C LYS A 109 4.21 9.54 -10.12
N ASP A 110 3.62 8.47 -10.64
CA ASP A 110 2.54 8.52 -11.61
C ASP A 110 1.32 9.27 -11.06
N THR A 111 0.96 9.03 -9.79
CA THR A 111 -0.12 9.78 -9.12
C THR A 111 0.25 11.24 -8.88
N SER A 112 1.50 11.53 -8.53
CA SER A 112 2.00 12.91 -8.41
C SER A 112 1.92 13.65 -9.73
N ASP A 113 2.26 13.01 -10.86
CA ASP A 113 2.25 13.62 -12.19
C ASP A 113 0.84 13.95 -12.69
N LEU A 114 -0.19 13.30 -12.13
CA LEU A 114 -1.61 13.61 -12.42
C LEU A 114 -2.14 14.75 -11.53
N LEU A 115 -1.55 14.98 -10.38
CA LEU A 115 -2.01 15.98 -9.42
C LEU A 115 -1.54 17.39 -9.78
N ALA A 116 -2.39 18.38 -9.57
CA ALA A 116 -1.99 19.79 -9.46
C ALA A 116 -1.01 19.98 -8.30
N ASP A 117 -0.28 21.11 -8.29
CA ASP A 117 0.58 21.46 -7.16
C ASP A 117 -0.25 21.66 -5.89
N GLY A 118 0.17 21.02 -4.80
CA GLY A 118 -0.59 20.97 -3.55
C GLY A 118 -1.82 20.04 -3.58
N GLY A 119 -2.08 19.34 -4.69
CA GLY A 119 -3.15 18.35 -4.81
C GLY A 119 -2.95 17.17 -3.88
N LEU A 120 -4.04 16.43 -3.61
CA LEU A 120 -4.06 15.38 -2.59
C LEU A 120 -4.11 13.99 -3.19
N LEU A 121 -3.26 13.10 -2.72
CA LEU A 121 -3.38 11.66 -2.92
C LEU A 121 -4.03 11.02 -1.68
N MET A 122 -5.18 10.39 -1.87
CA MET A 122 -5.98 9.75 -0.85
C MET A 122 -5.90 8.24 -1.01
N LEU A 123 -5.25 7.57 -0.08
CA LEU A 123 -5.01 6.14 -0.11
C LEU A 123 -5.92 5.42 0.88
N VAL A 124 -6.56 4.34 0.42
CA VAL A 124 -7.18 3.32 1.27
C VAL A 124 -6.38 2.04 1.06
N VAL A 125 -5.81 1.51 2.12
CA VAL A 125 -4.82 0.42 2.04
C VAL A 125 -5.18 -0.70 3.01
N PRO A 126 -5.06 -1.97 2.61
CA PRO A 126 -5.23 -3.09 3.52
C PRO A 126 -4.29 -3.02 4.72
N ASP A 127 -4.85 -3.20 5.90
CA ASP A 127 -4.08 -3.29 7.13
C ASP A 127 -3.67 -4.75 7.38
N LYS A 128 -2.39 -5.03 7.25
CA LYS A 128 -1.82 -6.36 7.50
C LYS A 128 -2.36 -7.01 8.78
N ARG A 129 -2.56 -6.21 9.83
CA ARG A 129 -3.02 -6.70 11.14
C ARG A 129 -4.43 -7.31 11.09
N ARG A 130 -5.18 -7.09 10.00
CA ARG A 130 -6.61 -7.38 9.88
C ARG A 130 -6.99 -8.04 8.55
N THR A 131 -6.00 -8.50 7.77
CA THR A 131 -6.21 -9.16 6.48
C THR A 131 -5.54 -10.53 6.43
N PHE A 132 -5.69 -11.23 5.31
CA PHE A 132 -4.99 -12.49 5.05
C PHE A 132 -3.45 -12.33 5.01
N ASP A 133 -2.94 -11.10 4.95
CA ASP A 133 -1.52 -10.79 5.03
C ASP A 133 -0.94 -10.85 6.46
N PHE A 134 -1.74 -11.25 7.43
CA PHE A 134 -1.36 -11.21 8.86
C PHE A 134 -0.02 -11.88 9.17
N TYR A 135 0.28 -12.99 8.53
CA TYR A 135 1.53 -13.74 8.74
C TYR A 135 2.68 -13.29 7.83
N ARG A 136 2.41 -12.51 6.80
CA ARG A 136 3.43 -11.98 5.88
C ARG A 136 4.29 -10.92 6.57
N ASN A 137 5.50 -10.73 6.05
CA ASN A 137 6.37 -9.66 6.54
C ASN A 137 5.89 -8.28 6.08
N LEU A 138 6.09 -7.27 6.93
CA LEU A 138 5.88 -5.88 6.52
C LEU A 138 6.87 -5.50 5.42
N THR A 139 6.36 -4.79 4.43
CA THR A 139 7.18 -4.14 3.41
C THR A 139 8.15 -3.14 4.05
N THR A 140 9.42 -3.25 3.69
CA THR A 140 10.47 -2.35 4.13
C THR A 140 10.84 -1.33 3.05
N LEU A 141 11.54 -0.26 3.44
CA LEU A 141 12.13 0.67 2.47
C LEU A 141 13.10 -0.05 1.51
N GLY A 142 13.84 -1.04 2.00
CA GLY A 142 14.74 -1.86 1.18
C GLY A 142 13.99 -2.62 0.10
N ASP A 143 12.84 -3.19 0.43
CA ASP A 143 12.00 -3.90 -0.52
C ASP A 143 11.50 -2.95 -1.63
N VAL A 144 11.03 -1.75 -1.26
CA VAL A 144 10.55 -0.75 -2.22
C VAL A 144 11.66 -0.27 -3.17
N LEU A 145 12.86 -0.03 -2.64
CA LEU A 145 14.01 0.35 -3.46
C LEU A 145 14.49 -0.79 -4.37
N MET A 146 14.44 -2.03 -3.89
CA MET A 146 14.80 -3.21 -4.68
C MET A 146 13.81 -3.47 -5.80
N ALA A 147 12.51 -3.36 -5.54
CA ALA A 147 11.47 -3.50 -6.56
C ALA A 147 11.61 -2.45 -7.67
N HIS A 148 11.86 -1.20 -7.29
CA HIS A 148 12.08 -0.13 -8.27
C HIS A 148 13.30 -0.40 -9.17
N LYS A 149 14.30 -1.08 -8.66
CA LYS A 149 15.53 -1.45 -9.41
C LYS A 149 15.38 -2.75 -10.19
N TYR A 150 14.64 -3.72 -9.65
CA TYR A 150 14.55 -5.09 -10.16
C TYR A 150 13.09 -5.60 -10.07
N PRO A 151 12.15 -5.02 -10.83
CA PRO A 151 10.72 -5.29 -10.69
C PRO A 151 10.35 -6.76 -10.92
N GLU A 152 11.00 -7.44 -11.88
CA GLU A 152 10.71 -8.86 -12.18
C GLU A 152 11.09 -9.78 -11.00
N ALA A 153 12.27 -9.57 -10.40
CA ALA A 153 12.68 -10.35 -9.24
C ALA A 153 11.80 -10.10 -8.02
N TRP A 154 11.31 -8.86 -7.86
CA TRP A 154 10.37 -8.50 -6.81
C TRP A 154 9.01 -9.17 -7.02
N GLU A 155 8.50 -9.16 -8.23
CA GLU A 155 7.22 -9.78 -8.58
C GLU A 155 7.20 -11.26 -8.20
N MET A 156 8.23 -12.01 -8.58
CA MET A 156 8.35 -13.44 -8.22
C MET A 156 8.40 -13.63 -6.71
N ARG A 157 9.23 -12.86 -6.00
CA ARG A 157 9.34 -12.94 -4.54
C ARG A 157 8.00 -12.66 -3.85
N ALA A 158 7.31 -11.60 -4.27
CA ALA A 158 6.05 -11.17 -3.64
C ALA A 158 4.94 -12.22 -3.81
N ARG A 159 4.89 -12.87 -4.97
CA ARG A 159 3.95 -13.98 -5.22
C ARG A 159 4.26 -15.20 -4.37
N ILE A 160 5.53 -15.58 -4.24
CA ILE A 160 5.94 -16.69 -3.38
C ILE A 160 5.59 -16.38 -1.92
N ASP A 161 5.90 -15.17 -1.44
CA ASP A 161 5.59 -14.73 -0.08
C ASP A 161 4.07 -14.76 0.19
N GLU A 162 3.25 -14.32 -0.76
CA GLU A 162 1.80 -14.42 -0.63
C GLU A 162 1.33 -15.88 -0.62
N LEU A 163 1.85 -16.71 -1.50
CA LEU A 163 1.50 -18.15 -1.55
C LEU A 163 1.89 -18.86 -0.27
N GLU A 164 3.02 -18.53 0.32
CA GLU A 164 3.55 -19.18 1.52
C GLU A 164 2.82 -18.73 2.79
N PHE A 165 2.58 -17.44 2.94
CA PHE A 165 2.17 -16.85 4.22
C PHE A 165 0.76 -16.26 4.25
N ALA A 166 0.05 -16.12 3.11
CA ALA A 166 -1.32 -15.63 3.13
C ALA A 166 -2.23 -16.63 3.88
N SER A 167 -2.95 -16.13 4.87
CA SER A 167 -3.86 -16.95 5.64
C SER A 167 -5.23 -17.03 4.98
N PHE A 168 -5.67 -18.24 4.66
CA PHE A 168 -7.02 -18.50 4.18
C PHE A 168 -7.78 -19.30 5.24
N LEU A 169 -8.90 -18.77 5.71
CA LEU A 169 -9.84 -19.49 6.55
C LEU A 169 -10.86 -20.17 5.64
N GLU A 170 -10.93 -21.52 5.70
CA GLU A 170 -11.93 -22.32 4.99
C GLU A 170 -11.98 -22.07 3.47
N GLY A 171 -10.83 -21.77 2.85
CA GLY A 171 -10.73 -21.50 1.42
C GLY A 171 -11.11 -20.07 1.01
N LEU A 172 -11.49 -19.22 1.94
CA LEU A 172 -11.73 -17.78 1.73
C LEU A 172 -10.56 -16.97 2.28
N ALA A 173 -10.21 -15.90 1.60
CA ALA A 173 -9.28 -14.92 2.13
C ALA A 173 -9.81 -14.37 3.47
N SER A 174 -8.95 -14.39 4.50
CA SER A 174 -9.37 -13.95 5.82
C SER A 174 -9.43 -12.42 5.87
N TRP A 175 -10.57 -11.88 5.51
CA TRP A 175 -10.91 -10.49 5.78
C TRP A 175 -11.52 -10.41 7.17
N PHE A 176 -10.76 -9.88 8.11
CA PHE A 176 -11.20 -9.83 9.49
C PHE A 176 -12.20 -8.70 9.71
N GLN A 177 -13.30 -9.04 10.35
CA GLN A 177 -14.30 -8.06 10.77
C GLN A 177 -13.67 -7.02 11.72
N PRO A 178 -14.15 -5.75 11.73
CA PRO A 178 -13.61 -4.67 12.57
C PRO A 178 -13.48 -4.99 14.05
N GLN A 179 -14.22 -5.99 14.51
CA GLN A 179 -14.31 -6.41 15.92
C GLN A 179 -13.44 -7.64 16.23
N ALA A 180 -12.76 -8.22 15.24
CA ALA A 180 -11.90 -9.35 15.50
C ALA A 180 -10.74 -8.89 16.38
N ASN A 181 -10.74 -9.37 17.60
CA ASN A 181 -9.68 -9.13 18.56
C ASN A 181 -8.39 -9.75 18.02
N VAL A 182 -7.28 -9.01 18.02
CA VAL A 182 -5.95 -9.52 17.65
C VAL A 182 -5.61 -10.81 18.39
N ALA A 183 -6.11 -11.00 19.62
CA ALA A 183 -5.99 -12.25 20.37
C ALA A 183 -6.72 -13.44 19.73
N GLU A 184 -7.78 -13.20 18.95
CA GLU A 184 -8.49 -14.27 18.21
C GLU A 184 -7.77 -14.62 16.91
N LEU A 185 -7.18 -13.62 16.25
CA LEU A 185 -6.34 -13.81 15.07
C LEU A 185 -5.13 -14.71 15.37
N ARG A 186 -4.56 -14.57 16.57
CA ARG A 186 -3.46 -15.41 17.06
C ARG A 186 -3.87 -16.86 17.36
N LYS A 187 -5.15 -17.14 17.50
CA LYS A 187 -5.67 -18.51 17.62
C LYS A 187 -5.81 -19.19 16.26
N VAL A 188 -5.74 -18.44 15.17
CA VAL A 188 -5.63 -19.02 13.82
C VAL A 188 -4.28 -19.71 13.75
N ARG A 189 -4.30 -21.03 13.86
CA ARG A 189 -3.07 -21.83 13.91
C ARG A 189 -2.39 -21.84 12.54
N PRO A 190 -1.04 -21.92 12.51
CA PRO A 190 -0.26 -22.09 11.27
C PRO A 190 -0.71 -23.28 10.41
N GLU A 191 -1.34 -24.29 11.00
CA GLU A 191 -1.90 -25.46 10.30
C GLU A 191 -2.99 -25.12 9.28
N ARG A 192 -3.52 -23.88 9.31
CA ARG A 192 -4.44 -23.32 8.31
C ARG A 192 -3.75 -22.46 7.27
N VAL A 193 -2.47 -22.17 7.44
CA VAL A 193 -1.59 -21.75 6.37
C VAL A 193 -1.41 -22.96 5.44
N ARG A 194 -1.32 -22.75 4.16
CA ARG A 194 -1.17 -23.82 3.17
C ARG A 194 -0.16 -24.86 3.61
N THR A 195 -0.49 -26.13 3.41
CA THR A 195 0.44 -27.22 3.68
C THR A 195 1.66 -27.09 2.78
N GLU A 196 2.82 -27.59 3.22
CA GLU A 196 4.05 -27.60 2.44
C GLU A 196 3.83 -28.28 1.07
N ASP A 197 3.06 -29.37 1.02
CA ASP A 197 2.71 -30.04 -0.23
C ASP A 197 1.97 -29.13 -1.20
N LYS A 198 1.02 -28.32 -0.71
CA LYS A 198 0.28 -27.38 -1.55
C LYS A 198 1.16 -26.22 -2.03
N LEU A 199 2.08 -25.76 -1.22
CA LEU A 199 3.06 -24.76 -1.62
C LEU A 199 3.97 -25.29 -2.73
N ILE A 200 4.47 -26.52 -2.57
CA ILE A 200 5.31 -27.17 -3.58
C ILE A 200 4.54 -27.35 -4.90
N GLU A 201 3.29 -27.82 -4.84
CA GLU A 201 2.43 -27.93 -6.02
C GLU A 201 2.32 -26.61 -6.77
N LEU A 202 2.00 -25.52 -6.06
CA LEU A 202 1.89 -24.18 -6.62
C LEU A 202 3.21 -23.66 -7.19
N LEU A 203 4.34 -23.95 -6.53
CA LEU A 203 5.67 -23.57 -7.03
C LEU A 203 6.06 -24.36 -8.30
N LEU A 204 5.62 -25.60 -8.42
CA LEU A 204 5.83 -26.41 -9.63
C LEU A 204 5.01 -25.90 -10.82
N GLU A 205 3.88 -25.24 -10.58
CA GLU A 205 3.06 -24.60 -11.61
C GLU A 205 3.62 -23.23 -12.05
N MET A 206 4.52 -22.61 -11.27
CA MET A 206 5.06 -21.28 -11.58
C MET A 206 5.67 -21.11 -12.97
N PRO A 207 6.42 -22.07 -13.52
CA PRO A 207 6.97 -21.95 -14.89
C PRO A 207 5.90 -21.74 -15.97
N GLU A 208 4.70 -22.27 -15.77
CA GLU A 208 3.58 -22.00 -16.67
C GLU A 208 3.01 -20.59 -16.47
N TRP A 209 3.08 -20.03 -15.25
CA TRP A 209 2.69 -18.66 -14.96
C TRP A 209 3.58 -17.61 -15.63
N GLU A 210 4.88 -17.88 -15.76
CA GLU A 210 5.80 -17.00 -16.51
C GLU A 210 5.48 -16.97 -18.02
N LYS A 211 4.91 -18.05 -18.55
CA LYS A 211 4.50 -18.12 -19.95
C LYS A 211 3.21 -17.33 -20.22
N GLU A 212 2.32 -17.28 -19.26
CA GLU A 212 1.12 -16.46 -19.30
C GLU A 212 1.47 -14.99 -18.98
N LYS A 213 1.83 -14.23 -19.99
CA LYS A 213 2.03 -12.78 -19.89
C LYS A 213 0.70 -12.10 -19.57
N GLY A 214 0.32 -12.02 -18.31
CA GLY A 214 -0.89 -11.38 -17.86
C GLY A 214 -0.80 -10.85 -16.44
N TYR A 215 -1.61 -9.84 -16.14
CA TYR A 215 -1.82 -9.36 -14.78
C TYR A 215 -2.35 -10.51 -13.93
N ARG A 216 -1.72 -10.77 -12.80
CA ARG A 216 -2.24 -11.64 -11.75
C ARG A 216 -2.50 -10.82 -10.51
N ASP A 217 -3.68 -10.95 -9.99
CA ASP A 217 -4.07 -10.31 -8.75
C ASP A 217 -3.33 -10.93 -7.58
N ALA A 218 -2.52 -10.13 -6.90
CA ALA A 218 -1.76 -10.53 -5.72
C ALA A 218 -1.39 -9.28 -4.90
N HIS A 219 -1.40 -9.41 -3.58
CA HIS A 219 -0.83 -8.38 -2.72
C HIS A 219 0.69 -8.45 -2.79
N ARG A 220 1.29 -7.56 -3.56
CA ARG A 220 2.76 -7.45 -3.67
C ARG A 220 3.37 -6.73 -2.49
N TRP A 221 2.58 -5.90 -1.84
CA TRP A 221 2.99 -5.05 -0.74
C TRP A 221 2.11 -5.27 0.47
N VAL A 222 2.73 -5.23 1.64
CA VAL A 222 2.08 -5.51 2.91
C VAL A 222 2.37 -4.36 3.86
N PHE A 223 1.33 -3.66 4.28
CA PHE A 223 1.45 -2.43 5.04
C PHE A 223 0.67 -2.44 6.36
N GLU A 224 1.13 -1.61 7.25
CA GLU A 224 0.42 -1.01 8.37
C GLU A 224 0.50 0.52 8.25
N PRO A 225 -0.36 1.29 8.93
CA PRO A 225 -0.36 2.75 8.82
C PRO A 225 1.03 3.38 9.00
N MET A 226 1.74 2.97 10.03
CA MET A 226 3.06 3.53 10.35
C MET A 226 4.16 3.03 9.42
N SER A 227 4.06 1.78 8.90
CA SER A 227 5.06 1.25 7.98
C SER A 227 5.04 1.96 6.64
N LEU A 228 3.85 2.18 6.06
CA LEU A 228 3.72 2.93 4.81
C LEU A 228 4.13 4.40 4.98
N ARG A 229 3.66 5.06 6.04
CA ARG A 229 4.05 6.44 6.36
C ARG A 229 5.57 6.59 6.44
N ARG A 230 6.26 5.69 7.12
CA ARG A 230 7.72 5.68 7.21
C ARG A 230 8.39 5.56 5.86
N ILE A 231 7.89 4.68 4.99
CA ILE A 231 8.42 4.50 3.65
C ILE A 231 8.28 5.81 2.85
N ILE A 232 7.10 6.42 2.85
CA ILE A 232 6.84 7.67 2.13
C ILE A 232 7.74 8.81 2.65
N VAL A 233 7.83 8.99 3.97
CA VAL A 233 8.72 9.99 4.57
C VAL A 233 10.18 9.76 4.19
N ALA A 234 10.63 8.50 4.18
CA ALA A 234 12.00 8.17 3.79
C ALA A 234 12.24 8.46 2.29
N LEU A 235 11.31 8.09 1.41
CA LEU A 235 11.39 8.37 -0.03
C LEU A 235 11.42 9.88 -0.31
N THR A 236 10.60 10.66 0.40
CA THR A 236 10.57 12.13 0.31
C THR A 236 11.90 12.73 0.76
N ARG A 237 12.45 12.27 1.90
CA ARG A 237 13.76 12.73 2.39
C ARG A 237 14.93 12.35 1.49
N LEU A 238 14.80 11.26 0.74
CA LEU A 238 15.76 10.86 -0.28
C LEU A 238 15.60 11.65 -1.59
N GLY A 239 14.56 12.47 -1.72
CA GLY A 239 14.22 13.22 -2.94
C GLY A 239 13.80 12.31 -4.10
N ILE A 240 13.22 11.14 -3.79
CA ILE A 240 12.73 10.17 -4.78
C ILE A 240 11.28 10.49 -5.16
N VAL A 241 10.47 10.90 -4.18
CA VAL A 241 9.10 11.39 -4.35
C VAL A 241 8.94 12.71 -3.59
N GLU A 242 7.87 13.47 -3.88
CA GLU A 242 7.58 14.72 -3.22
C GLU A 242 6.17 14.71 -2.66
N PHE A 243 6.04 14.14 -1.46
CA PHE A 243 4.78 14.07 -0.73
C PHE A 243 4.96 14.46 0.74
N GLU A 244 4.04 15.28 1.25
CA GLU A 244 3.84 15.54 2.67
C GLU A 244 2.73 14.64 3.20
N THR A 245 2.92 13.98 4.35
CA THR A 245 1.86 13.23 5.02
C THR A 245 0.94 14.19 5.77
N VAL A 246 -0.28 14.37 5.29
CA VAL A 246 -1.28 15.26 5.90
C VAL A 246 -2.02 14.56 7.03
N SER A 247 -2.47 13.32 6.80
CA SER A 247 -3.20 12.54 7.80
C SER A 247 -3.01 11.05 7.58
N THR A 248 -3.06 10.29 8.67
CA THR A 248 -3.09 8.83 8.64
C THR A 248 -3.98 8.36 9.76
N VAL A 249 -4.99 7.53 9.46
CA VAL A 249 -5.94 7.01 10.44
C VAL A 249 -6.16 5.52 10.22
N ASP A 250 -6.40 4.79 11.30
CA ASP A 250 -6.94 3.44 11.22
C ASP A 250 -8.35 3.53 10.63
N GLY A 251 -8.60 2.78 9.56
CA GLY A 251 -9.91 2.70 8.94
C GLY A 251 -10.87 1.78 9.69
N LEU A 252 -12.06 1.65 9.15
CA LEU A 252 -13.02 0.66 9.61
C LEU A 252 -12.60 -0.73 9.09
N GLY A 253 -12.54 -1.72 9.98
CA GLY A 253 -12.30 -3.11 9.58
C GLY A 253 -10.85 -3.39 9.21
N TYR A 254 -10.65 -3.78 7.97
CA TYR A 254 -9.40 -4.37 7.47
C TYR A 254 -8.51 -3.37 6.70
N GLU A 255 -8.82 -2.09 6.76
CA GLU A 255 -8.10 -1.06 6.01
C GLU A 255 -7.68 0.11 6.89
N PHE A 256 -6.74 0.90 6.41
CA PHE A 256 -6.39 2.21 6.93
C PHE A 256 -6.43 3.26 5.82
N MET A 257 -6.52 4.52 6.20
CA MET A 257 -6.58 5.64 5.26
C MET A 257 -5.44 6.61 5.48
N MET A 258 -4.91 7.13 4.38
CA MET A 258 -3.81 8.10 4.38
C MET A 258 -4.10 9.21 3.37
N VAL A 259 -3.79 10.45 3.76
CA VAL A 259 -3.83 11.62 2.88
C VAL A 259 -2.43 12.18 2.74
N LEU A 260 -1.97 12.27 1.52
CA LEU A 260 -0.69 12.84 1.14
C LEU A 260 -0.94 14.10 0.30
N ARG A 261 -0.13 15.14 0.50
CA ARG A 261 -0.15 16.35 -0.35
C ARG A 261 1.06 16.36 -1.27
N LYS A 262 0.85 16.57 -2.57
CA LYS A 262 1.93 16.80 -3.53
C LYS A 262 2.73 18.04 -3.15
N GLY A 263 4.04 17.89 -3.10
CA GLY A 263 5.02 18.91 -2.76
C GLY A 263 5.93 18.47 -1.62
N ALA A 264 7.11 19.03 -1.58
CA ALA A 264 8.04 18.80 -0.47
C ALA A 264 7.52 19.50 0.79
N PRO A 265 7.52 18.83 1.97
CA PRO A 265 7.15 19.46 3.21
C PRO A 265 8.13 20.60 3.54
N ALA A 266 7.61 21.71 4.07
CA ALA A 266 8.42 22.86 4.47
C ALA A 266 9.47 22.50 5.52
N GLU A 267 9.11 21.59 6.42
CA GLU A 267 10.01 20.99 7.41
C GLU A 267 10.04 19.48 7.25
N PRO A 268 11.22 18.83 7.31
CA PRO A 268 11.31 17.39 7.23
C PRO A 268 10.49 16.73 8.34
N GLU A 269 9.54 15.88 7.96
CA GLU A 269 8.75 15.13 8.91
C GLU A 269 9.67 14.30 9.82
N ARG A 270 9.49 14.42 11.14
CA ARG A 270 10.18 13.58 12.12
C ARG A 270 9.30 12.39 12.45
N LEU A 271 9.85 11.21 12.18
CA LEU A 271 9.19 9.96 12.58
C LEU A 271 9.38 9.74 14.07
N ASP A 272 8.29 9.45 14.76
CA ASP A 272 8.34 8.90 16.11
C ASP A 272 8.80 7.44 16.02
N LEU A 273 10.11 7.25 16.18
CA LEU A 273 10.73 5.92 16.07
C LEU A 273 10.30 5.01 17.23
N GLU A 274 9.98 5.56 18.41
CA GLU A 274 9.48 4.75 19.53
C GLU A 274 8.14 4.13 19.17
N ARG A 275 7.20 4.93 18.74
CA ARG A 275 5.89 4.45 18.28
C ARG A 275 5.98 3.51 17.08
N TYR A 276 6.93 3.74 16.19
CA TYR A 276 7.20 2.83 15.08
C TYR A 276 7.69 1.47 15.56
N PHE A 277 8.66 1.43 16.48
CA PHE A 277 9.17 0.16 17.00
C PHE A 277 8.16 -0.55 17.92
N GLU A 278 7.28 0.18 18.59
CA GLU A 278 6.18 -0.40 19.35
C GLU A 278 5.21 -1.18 18.46
N SER A 279 5.03 -0.78 17.19
CA SER A 279 4.19 -1.49 16.23
C SER A 279 4.72 -2.87 15.84
N PHE A 280 6.03 -3.11 15.97
CA PHE A 280 6.64 -4.42 15.68
C PHE A 280 6.61 -5.38 16.89
N VAL A 281 6.35 -4.86 18.07
CA VAL A 281 6.33 -5.68 19.29
C VAL A 281 4.90 -6.06 19.59
N PRO A 282 4.55 -7.36 19.60
CA PRO A 282 3.22 -7.79 20.02
C PRO A 282 2.86 -7.20 21.38
N PRO A 283 1.62 -6.69 21.57
CA PRO A 283 1.22 -5.99 22.79
C PRO A 283 1.48 -6.78 24.09
N GLU A 284 1.39 -8.11 24.06
CA GLU A 284 1.70 -8.96 25.21
C GLU A 284 3.19 -9.05 25.57
N HIS A 285 4.08 -8.75 24.63
CA HIS A 285 5.53 -8.72 24.86
C HIS A 285 6.05 -7.30 25.14
N ALA A 286 5.32 -6.28 24.69
CA ALA A 286 5.70 -4.88 24.89
C ALA A 286 5.71 -4.44 26.35
N VAL A 287 4.85 -5.04 27.20
CA VAL A 287 4.61 -4.53 28.56
C VAL A 287 5.55 -5.12 29.61
N THR A 288 6.09 -6.32 29.43
CA THR A 288 6.82 -7.00 30.51
C THR A 288 8.31 -7.25 30.26
N GLY A 289 8.73 -7.37 29.01
CA GLY A 289 10.13 -7.69 28.67
C GLY A 289 10.98 -6.47 28.42
N TRP A 290 10.53 -5.60 27.50
CA TRP A 290 11.35 -4.49 27.00
C TRP A 290 11.46 -3.33 27.99
N ARG A 291 10.41 -2.97 28.75
CA ARG A 291 10.52 -1.97 29.84
C ARG A 291 11.56 -2.38 30.89
N LYS A 292 11.65 -3.68 31.23
CA LYS A 292 12.69 -4.17 32.15
C LYS A 292 14.11 -4.09 31.57
N ILE A 293 14.23 -4.17 30.24
CA ILE A 293 15.54 -4.05 29.57
C ILE A 293 15.92 -2.58 29.42
N PHE A 294 14.97 -1.70 29.14
CA PHE A 294 15.20 -0.25 29.01
C PHE A 294 15.37 0.45 30.39
N ASP A 295 14.63 0.02 31.42
CA ASP A 295 14.74 0.59 32.75
C ASP A 295 16.09 0.26 33.49
N LYS A 296 16.82 -0.74 33.02
CA LYS A 296 18.11 -1.11 33.61
C LYS A 296 19.33 -0.41 33.01
N GLY A 297 19.15 0.59 32.16
CA GLY A 297 20.28 1.38 31.61
C GLY A 297 21.20 0.63 30.65
N THR A 298 21.23 -0.70 30.70
CA THR A 298 22.23 -1.55 30.03
C THR A 298 22.07 -1.62 28.52
N LEU A 299 20.85 -1.44 27.99
CA LEU A 299 20.61 -1.52 26.56
C LEU A 299 20.76 -0.16 25.86
N ARG A 300 20.42 0.91 26.59
CA ARG A 300 20.64 2.28 26.14
C ARG A 300 22.12 2.55 25.89
N ASP A 301 22.97 2.08 26.80
CA ASP A 301 24.43 2.26 26.70
C ASP A 301 25.09 1.30 25.71
N PHE A 302 24.45 0.18 25.35
CA PHE A 302 25.03 -0.84 24.49
C PHE A 302 24.54 -0.76 23.04
N LEU A 303 23.25 -0.48 22.80
CA LEU A 303 22.66 -0.48 21.45
C LEU A 303 22.59 0.92 20.82
N VAL A 304 22.36 1.97 21.60
CA VAL A 304 22.26 3.33 21.04
C VAL A 304 23.57 3.77 20.40
N PRO A 305 24.76 3.57 20.98
CA PRO A 305 26.01 3.92 20.31
C PRO A 305 26.28 3.07 19.05
N LYS A 306 25.89 1.78 19.04
CA LYS A 306 26.08 0.90 17.89
C LYS A 306 25.06 1.13 16.80
N LEU A 307 23.79 1.41 17.13
CA LEU A 307 22.76 1.81 16.17
C LEU A 307 23.06 3.20 15.58
N VAL A 308 23.50 4.15 16.41
CA VAL A 308 23.92 5.48 15.94
C VAL A 308 25.13 5.36 15.02
N HIS A 309 26.06 4.45 15.29
CA HIS A 309 27.19 4.18 14.37
C HIS A 309 26.75 3.52 13.05
N PHE A 310 25.67 2.72 13.07
CA PHE A 310 25.09 2.13 11.87
C PHE A 310 24.20 3.12 11.09
N ILE A 311 23.57 4.07 11.77
CA ILE A 311 22.71 5.12 11.16
C ILE A 311 23.55 6.31 10.65
N TYR A 312 24.70 6.60 11.26
CA TYR A 312 25.69 7.56 10.78
C TYR A 312 26.68 6.91 9.81
N PHE A 313 26.19 6.26 8.76
CA PHE A 313 27.02 6.00 7.60
C PHE A 313 27.52 7.34 7.05
N PRO A 314 28.86 7.53 6.83
CA PRO A 314 29.39 8.83 6.44
C PRO A 314 28.73 9.31 5.14
N ARG A 315 28.49 10.62 5.04
CA ARG A 315 27.97 11.32 3.83
C ARG A 315 28.61 10.89 2.51
N ARG A 316 29.77 10.24 2.53
CA ARG A 316 30.47 9.66 1.37
C ARG A 316 29.75 8.44 0.76
N VAL A 317 29.00 7.66 1.53
CA VAL A 317 28.26 6.49 1.01
C VAL A 317 26.93 6.94 0.39
N ALA A 318 26.24 7.93 0.95
CA ALA A 318 25.06 8.52 0.35
C ALA A 318 25.35 9.12 -1.03
N GLY A 319 26.49 9.77 -1.20
CA GLY A 319 26.93 10.31 -2.50
C GLY A 319 27.31 9.23 -3.54
N ARG A 320 27.75 8.04 -3.09
CA ARG A 320 28.01 6.91 -3.98
C ARG A 320 26.73 6.16 -4.36
N LEU A 321 25.80 5.99 -3.42
CA LEU A 321 24.47 5.42 -3.70
C LEU A 321 23.68 6.29 -4.67
N LYS A 322 23.68 7.62 -4.46
CA LYS A 322 23.00 8.56 -5.37
C LYS A 322 23.57 8.48 -6.79
N ARG A 323 24.89 8.37 -6.96
CA ARG A 323 25.52 8.21 -8.27
C ARG A 323 25.27 6.84 -8.90
N ALA A 324 25.19 5.77 -8.12
CA ALA A 324 24.90 4.43 -8.61
C ALA A 324 23.41 4.26 -9.02
N LEU A 325 22.50 4.96 -8.36
CA LEU A 325 21.06 4.92 -8.64
C LEU A 325 20.62 5.85 -9.78
N MET A 326 21.34 6.96 -10.01
CA MET A 326 20.94 7.97 -11.00
C MET A 326 21.60 7.82 -12.38
N GLY A 327 22.41 6.76 -12.59
CA GLY A 327 23.06 6.50 -13.88
C GLY A 327 23.95 7.67 -14.31
N SER A 328 25.23 7.43 -14.55
CA SER A 328 26.08 8.37 -15.25
C SER A 328 25.49 8.63 -16.64
N SER A 329 24.93 9.81 -16.87
CA SER A 329 24.84 10.37 -18.22
C SER A 329 26.22 10.79 -18.71
#